data_1dd1e91bc1600626df17f8f7d4d925b2
#
_entry.id   1dd1e91bc1600626df17f8f7d4d925b2
#
_cell.length_a   1.000
_cell.length_b   1.000
_cell.length_c   1.000
_cell.angle_alpha   90.00
_cell.angle_beta   90.00
_cell.angle_gamma   90.00
#
_symmetry.space_group_name_H-M   'P 1'
#
loop_
_entity.id
_entity.type
_entity.pdbx_description
1 polymer ?
#
loop_
_entity_poly.entity_id
_entity_poly.type
_entity_poly.pdbx_seq_one_letter_code
_entity_poly.pdbx_strand_id
1 'polypeptide(L)'
;GVIWDKGYMLIPGVLEEPWYQRGILHISYIPRHLKTMFASFPVFSDKAPFIKPSWAGLSIWITSPAFLYALKSNLKNKSILFTWISILLVSMPILTHGTTGFAQFGYRFALDFYPLLFFLVVKGLAKKKLRWHHWTLLFLSILVNLWGVLWIHKFGWVSF
;
A
#
# COMPACT_ATOMS: atom_id res chain seq x y z
N GLY A 1 1.85 29.16 -10.02
CA GLY A 1 2.44 28.28 -9.05
C GLY A 1 1.38 27.32 -8.52
N VAL A 2 1.64 26.07 -8.59
CA VAL A 2 0.68 25.04 -8.22
C VAL A 2 0.55 25.03 -6.69
N ILE A 3 -0.67 24.96 -6.19
CA ILE A 3 -1.02 24.91 -4.75
C ILE A 3 -0.20 23.86 -3.97
N TRP A 4 0.27 22.85 -4.63
CA TRP A 4 1.12 21.77 -4.10
C TRP A 4 2.48 22.25 -3.58
N ASP A 5 3.14 23.19 -4.24
CA ASP A 5 4.43 23.71 -3.80
C ASP A 5 4.29 24.50 -2.49
N LYS A 6 3.17 25.21 -2.32
CA LYS A 6 2.92 25.98 -1.12
C LYS A 6 2.71 25.11 0.12
N GLY A 7 2.08 23.94 -0.01
CA GLY A 7 1.86 23.02 1.10
C GLY A 7 3.18 22.47 1.68
N TYR A 8 4.12 22.10 0.82
CA TYR A 8 5.44 21.64 1.24
C TYR A 8 6.38 22.79 1.66
N MET A 9 6.21 23.97 1.10
CA MET A 9 6.97 25.17 1.50
C MET A 9 6.62 25.67 2.90
N LEU A 10 5.45 25.31 3.44
CA LEU A 10 5.05 25.69 4.80
C LEU A 10 5.77 24.89 5.88
N ILE A 11 6.45 23.80 5.52
CA ILE A 11 7.24 22.98 6.45
C ILE A 11 8.71 23.14 6.05
N PRO A 12 9.47 24.02 6.74
CA PRO A 12 10.89 24.22 6.45
C PRO A 12 11.67 22.90 6.47
N GLY A 13 12.56 22.71 5.51
CA GLY A 13 13.46 21.56 5.44
C GLY A 13 12.86 20.28 4.83
N VAL A 14 11.55 20.19 4.60
CA VAL A 14 10.94 18.94 4.05
C VAL A 14 11.48 18.61 2.66
N LEU A 15 11.67 19.61 1.81
CA LEU A 15 12.20 19.39 0.45
C LEU A 15 13.72 19.12 0.44
N GLU A 16 14.42 19.38 1.54
CA GLU A 16 15.85 19.09 1.72
C GLU A 16 16.09 17.65 2.15
N GLU A 17 15.04 16.93 2.53
CA GLU A 17 15.12 15.56 2.94
C GLU A 17 15.63 14.62 1.82
N PRO A 18 16.43 13.58 2.16
CA PRO A 18 17.12 12.74 1.18
C PRO A 18 16.19 12.06 0.15
N TRP A 19 14.91 11.89 0.49
CA TRP A 19 13.93 11.30 -0.43
C TRP A 19 13.41 12.26 -1.49
N TYR A 20 13.67 13.57 -1.38
CA TYR A 20 13.26 14.59 -2.36
C TYR A 20 14.41 15.13 -3.21
N GLN A 21 15.56 14.45 -3.27
CA GLN A 21 16.76 14.92 -4.00
C GLN A 21 16.52 15.32 -5.45
N ARG A 22 15.46 14.81 -6.09
CA ARG A 22 15.07 15.11 -7.47
C ARG A 22 13.72 15.82 -7.56
N GLY A 23 13.33 16.54 -6.50
CA GLY A 23 12.04 17.22 -6.40
C GLY A 23 10.93 16.29 -5.89
N ILE A 24 9.71 16.84 -5.84
CA ILE A 24 8.55 16.15 -5.27
C ILE A 24 8.16 14.92 -6.10
N LEU A 25 8.21 15.04 -7.43
CA LEU A 25 7.82 13.96 -8.36
C LEU A 25 8.98 13.66 -9.32
N HIS A 26 9.45 12.41 -9.32
CA HIS A 26 10.46 11.96 -10.26
C HIS A 26 10.36 10.44 -10.53
N ILE A 27 10.60 10.03 -11.77
CA ILE A 27 10.49 8.62 -12.19
C ILE A 27 11.47 7.69 -11.46
N SER A 28 12.60 8.20 -10.99
CA SER A 28 13.59 7.41 -10.25
C SER A 28 13.09 6.91 -8.89
N TYR A 29 11.95 7.41 -8.41
CA TYR A 29 11.35 6.95 -7.15
C TYR A 29 10.51 5.68 -7.32
N ILE A 30 10.09 5.35 -8.55
CA ILE A 30 9.25 4.18 -8.86
C ILE A 30 9.79 2.87 -8.26
N PRO A 31 11.08 2.51 -8.41
CA PRO A 31 11.58 1.25 -7.86
C PRO A 31 11.43 1.15 -6.34
N ARG A 32 11.62 2.25 -5.62
CA ARG A 32 11.46 2.32 -4.16
C ARG A 32 10.01 2.08 -3.76
N HIS A 33 9.05 2.72 -4.45
CA HIS A 33 7.64 2.51 -4.22
C HIS A 33 7.19 1.08 -4.52
N LEU A 34 7.61 0.52 -5.65
CA LEU A 34 7.31 -0.88 -6.00
C LEU A 34 7.87 -1.86 -4.96
N LYS A 35 9.10 -1.63 -4.48
CA LYS A 35 9.68 -2.42 -3.41
C LYS A 35 8.83 -2.34 -2.14
N THR A 36 8.45 -1.15 -1.71
CA THR A 36 7.61 -0.98 -0.52
C THR A 36 6.23 -1.59 -0.72
N MET A 37 5.60 -1.35 -1.85
CA MET A 37 4.25 -1.83 -2.15
C MET A 37 4.16 -3.36 -2.21
N PHE A 38 5.17 -4.03 -2.77
CA PHE A 38 5.10 -5.46 -3.09
C PHE A 38 6.06 -6.34 -2.29
N ALA A 39 7.14 -5.81 -1.75
CA ALA A 39 8.22 -6.58 -1.13
C ALA A 39 8.63 -6.09 0.27
N SER A 40 7.77 -5.33 0.94
CA SER A 40 8.02 -4.90 2.32
C SER A 40 7.43 -5.91 3.29
N PHE A 41 8.30 -6.53 4.10
CA PHE A 41 7.94 -7.57 5.07
C PHE A 41 8.11 -7.05 6.50
N PRO A 42 7.50 -7.73 7.50
CA PRO A 42 7.78 -7.45 8.90
C PRO A 42 9.27 -7.61 9.22
N VAL A 43 9.75 -6.80 10.14
CA VAL A 43 11.12 -6.88 10.66
C VAL A 43 11.10 -7.66 11.96
N PHE A 44 11.96 -8.65 12.09
CA PHE A 44 12.14 -9.42 13.32
C PHE A 44 13.17 -8.75 14.23
N SER A 45 12.94 -8.82 15.53
CA SER A 45 13.79 -8.21 16.56
C SER A 45 13.97 -9.17 17.73
N ASP A 46 15.16 -9.19 18.32
CA ASP A 46 15.46 -10.03 19.51
C ASP A 46 14.80 -9.50 20.80
N LYS A 47 14.33 -8.24 20.77
CA LYS A 47 13.64 -7.62 21.89
C LYS A 47 12.18 -7.36 21.56
N ALA A 48 11.32 -7.38 22.59
CA ALA A 48 9.91 -7.02 22.42
C ALA A 48 9.74 -5.59 21.86
N PRO A 49 8.83 -5.37 20.93
CA PRO A 49 8.02 -6.38 20.24
C PRO A 49 8.86 -7.13 19.20
N PHE A 50 8.81 -8.47 19.26
CA PHE A 50 9.65 -9.35 18.43
C PHE A 50 9.40 -9.24 16.92
N ILE A 51 8.21 -8.77 16.54
CA ILE A 51 7.80 -8.57 15.14
C ILE A 51 7.31 -7.13 15.00
N LYS A 52 7.93 -6.39 14.08
CA LYS A 52 7.60 -4.98 13.80
C LYS A 52 7.19 -4.80 12.35
N PRO A 53 6.24 -3.90 12.01
CA PRO A 53 6.10 -3.43 10.64
C PRO A 53 7.38 -2.70 10.25
N SER A 54 7.73 -2.73 8.96
CA SER A 54 8.82 -1.89 8.47
C SER A 54 8.43 -0.42 8.56
N TRP A 55 9.40 0.47 8.66
CA TRP A 55 9.16 1.92 8.71
C TRP A 55 8.32 2.42 7.53
N ALA A 56 8.58 1.89 6.35
CA ALA A 56 7.85 2.22 5.15
C ALA A 56 6.47 1.54 5.04
N GLY A 57 6.10 0.72 6.02
CA GLY A 57 4.88 -0.07 6.05
C GLY A 57 5.05 -1.48 5.47
N LEU A 58 4.00 -2.29 5.59
CA LEU A 58 3.92 -3.64 5.04
C LEU A 58 3.38 -3.61 3.61
N SER A 59 3.77 -4.60 2.82
CA SER A 59 3.26 -4.77 1.46
C SER A 59 1.75 -5.01 1.44
N ILE A 60 1.11 -4.64 0.32
CA ILE A 60 -0.33 -4.80 0.11
C ILE A 60 -0.79 -6.27 0.18
N TRP A 61 0.10 -7.21 -0.16
CA TRP A 61 -0.19 -8.64 -0.09
C TRP A 61 -0.25 -9.18 1.34
N ILE A 62 0.49 -8.56 2.26
CA ILE A 62 0.47 -8.92 3.68
C ILE A 62 -0.76 -8.33 4.34
N THR A 63 -1.04 -7.05 4.11
CA THR A 63 -2.20 -6.38 4.71
C THR A 63 -3.53 -6.83 4.10
N SER A 64 -3.53 -7.18 2.82
CA SER A 64 -4.73 -7.55 2.08
C SER A 64 -4.46 -8.68 1.07
N PRO A 65 -4.15 -9.91 1.54
CA PRO A 65 -3.79 -11.03 0.66
C PRO A 65 -4.92 -11.42 -0.32
N ALA A 66 -6.17 -11.05 -0.03
CA ALA A 66 -7.29 -11.24 -0.95
C ALA A 66 -7.11 -10.50 -2.29
N PHE A 67 -6.27 -9.46 -2.36
CA PHE A 67 -6.00 -8.76 -3.63
C PHE A 67 -5.30 -9.64 -4.68
N LEU A 68 -4.69 -10.75 -4.29
CA LEU A 68 -4.20 -11.75 -5.24
C LEU A 68 -5.29 -12.28 -6.18
N TYR A 69 -6.55 -12.24 -5.75
CA TYR A 69 -7.67 -12.63 -6.63
C TYR A 69 -7.99 -11.61 -7.72
N ALA A 70 -7.55 -10.36 -7.59
CA ALA A 70 -7.66 -9.38 -8.67
C ALA A 70 -6.93 -9.86 -9.94
N LEU A 71 -5.80 -10.56 -9.78
CA LEU A 71 -5.02 -11.13 -10.89
C LEU A 71 -5.78 -12.23 -11.66
N LYS A 72 -6.84 -12.80 -11.06
CA LYS A 72 -7.71 -13.80 -11.71
C LYS A 72 -8.87 -13.17 -12.50
N SER A 73 -8.96 -11.86 -12.52
CA SER A 73 -9.96 -11.13 -13.28
C SER A 73 -9.70 -11.25 -14.79
N ASN A 74 -10.78 -11.39 -15.58
CA ASN A 74 -10.66 -11.64 -17.02
C ASN A 74 -10.44 -10.35 -17.80
N LEU A 75 -9.24 -10.10 -18.27
CA LEU A 75 -8.85 -8.89 -19.02
C LEU A 75 -9.60 -8.72 -20.36
N LYS A 76 -10.25 -9.77 -20.89
CA LYS A 76 -11.10 -9.64 -22.10
C LYS A 76 -12.37 -8.84 -21.81
N ASN A 77 -12.76 -8.69 -20.55
CA ASN A 77 -13.88 -7.85 -20.16
C ASN A 77 -13.44 -6.38 -20.13
N LYS A 78 -14.10 -5.54 -20.91
CA LYS A 78 -13.77 -4.10 -21.03
C LYS A 78 -13.78 -3.38 -19.67
N SER A 79 -14.76 -3.65 -18.81
CA SER A 79 -14.82 -3.02 -17.48
C SER A 79 -13.60 -3.38 -16.63
N ILE A 80 -13.15 -4.63 -16.70
CA ILE A 80 -11.95 -5.09 -15.97
C ILE A 80 -10.69 -4.42 -16.54
N LEU A 81 -10.57 -4.36 -17.86
CA LEU A 81 -9.45 -3.69 -18.53
C LEU A 81 -9.38 -2.21 -18.14
N PHE A 82 -10.51 -1.49 -18.24
CA PHE A 82 -10.55 -0.08 -17.83
C PHE A 82 -10.24 0.11 -16.34
N THR A 83 -10.66 -0.80 -15.47
CA THR A 83 -10.31 -0.74 -14.04
C THR A 83 -8.80 -0.88 -13.84
N TRP A 84 -8.12 -1.79 -14.54
CA TRP A 84 -6.66 -1.91 -14.48
C TRP A 84 -5.95 -0.67 -15.01
N ILE A 85 -6.44 -0.09 -16.11
CA ILE A 85 -5.92 1.18 -16.64
C ILE A 85 -6.10 2.30 -15.61
N SER A 86 -7.27 2.38 -14.96
CA SER A 86 -7.51 3.37 -13.90
C SER A 86 -6.56 3.20 -12.72
N ILE A 87 -6.27 1.97 -12.29
CA ILE A 87 -5.29 1.67 -11.24
C ILE A 87 -3.91 2.19 -11.66
N LEU A 88 -3.49 1.92 -12.88
CA LEU A 88 -2.20 2.41 -13.41
C LEU A 88 -2.14 3.94 -13.40
N LEU A 89 -3.19 4.60 -13.89
CA LEU A 89 -3.22 6.07 -13.94
C LEU A 89 -3.20 6.70 -12.54
N VAL A 90 -3.99 6.17 -11.59
CA VAL A 90 -3.98 6.64 -10.20
C VAL A 90 -2.64 6.36 -9.52
N SER A 91 -1.98 5.25 -9.85
CA SER A 91 -0.68 4.92 -9.25
C SER A 91 0.49 5.76 -9.79
N MET A 92 0.39 6.37 -10.96
CA MET A 92 1.48 7.17 -11.54
C MET A 92 1.99 8.29 -10.62
N PRO A 93 1.15 9.23 -10.14
CA PRO A 93 1.61 10.28 -9.23
C PRO A 93 2.12 9.69 -7.90
N ILE A 94 1.51 8.62 -7.41
CA ILE A 94 1.91 7.93 -6.20
C ILE A 94 3.34 7.35 -6.34
N LEU A 95 3.58 6.61 -7.41
CA LEU A 95 4.86 5.94 -7.65
C LEU A 95 6.00 6.91 -7.95
N THR A 96 5.69 8.10 -8.45
CA THR A 96 6.68 9.13 -8.74
C THR A 96 6.93 10.09 -7.58
N HIS A 97 6.19 9.98 -6.47
CA HIS A 97 6.33 10.82 -5.30
C HIS A 97 7.65 10.57 -4.55
N GLY A 98 8.25 11.61 -3.96
CA GLY A 98 9.55 11.53 -3.29
C GLY A 98 9.57 10.61 -2.07
N THR A 99 8.55 10.59 -1.23
CA THR A 99 8.47 9.70 -0.06
C THR A 99 7.52 8.53 -0.28
N THR A 100 7.86 7.37 0.28
CA THR A 100 6.99 6.18 0.31
C THR A 100 5.98 6.21 1.44
N GLY A 101 5.95 7.26 2.24
CA GLY A 101 5.18 7.40 3.46
C GLY A 101 6.07 7.38 4.69
N PHE A 102 5.48 7.63 5.83
CA PHE A 102 6.17 7.85 7.09
C PHE A 102 5.46 7.13 8.22
N ALA A 103 6.19 6.31 8.98
CA ALA A 103 5.70 5.58 10.15
C ALA A 103 4.31 4.95 9.95
N GLN A 104 4.17 4.09 8.97
CA GLN A 104 2.89 3.51 8.56
C GLN A 104 2.88 1.99 8.76
N PHE A 105 1.71 1.43 9.10
CA PHE A 105 1.57 -0.02 9.24
C PHE A 105 1.55 -0.73 7.88
N GLY A 106 0.78 -0.23 6.94
CA GLY A 106 0.73 -0.72 5.56
C GLY A 106 1.04 0.40 4.56
N TYR A 107 1.34 0.06 3.31
CA TYR A 107 1.61 1.04 2.26
C TYR A 107 0.34 1.86 1.95
N ARG A 108 0.16 2.97 2.69
CA ARG A 108 -1.09 3.76 2.70
C ARG A 108 -1.43 4.43 1.37
N PHE A 109 -0.44 4.76 0.53
CA PHE A 109 -0.72 5.35 -0.78
C PHE A 109 -1.48 4.43 -1.73
N ALA A 110 -1.46 3.12 -1.47
CA ALA A 110 -2.28 2.18 -2.22
C ALA A 110 -3.79 2.31 -1.93
N LEU A 111 -4.18 2.98 -0.83
CA LEU A 111 -5.59 3.17 -0.48
C LEU A 111 -6.38 3.89 -1.57
N ASP A 112 -5.73 4.76 -2.35
CA ASP A 112 -6.37 5.51 -3.44
C ASP A 112 -6.93 4.60 -4.54
N PHE A 113 -6.31 3.42 -4.76
CA PHE A 113 -6.79 2.45 -5.73
C PHE A 113 -7.34 1.15 -5.11
N TYR A 114 -7.40 1.02 -3.78
CA TYR A 114 -7.99 -0.15 -3.11
C TYR A 114 -9.43 -0.42 -3.53
N PRO A 115 -10.34 0.56 -3.67
CA PRO A 115 -11.70 0.31 -4.16
C PRO A 115 -11.71 -0.37 -5.53
N LEU A 116 -10.81 0.01 -6.41
CA LEU A 116 -10.66 -0.59 -7.74
C LEU A 116 -10.13 -2.03 -7.64
N LEU A 117 -9.16 -2.30 -6.74
CA LEU A 117 -8.70 -3.66 -6.47
C LEU A 117 -9.81 -4.54 -5.89
N PHE A 118 -10.63 -4.04 -4.97
CA PHE A 118 -11.79 -4.76 -4.46
C PHE A 118 -12.78 -5.13 -5.57
N PHE A 119 -13.06 -4.18 -6.47
CA PHE A 119 -13.90 -4.47 -7.63
C PHE A 119 -13.32 -5.62 -8.47
N LEU A 120 -12.02 -5.62 -8.73
CA LEU A 120 -11.34 -6.68 -9.47
C LEU A 120 -11.38 -8.02 -8.72
N VAL A 121 -11.23 -8.03 -7.41
CA VAL A 121 -11.36 -9.24 -6.58
C VAL A 121 -12.76 -9.82 -6.73
N VAL A 122 -13.80 -9.01 -6.59
CA VAL A 122 -15.19 -9.44 -6.76
C VAL A 122 -15.42 -10.01 -8.17
N LYS A 123 -14.92 -9.34 -9.20
CA LYS A 123 -15.00 -9.85 -10.59
C LYS A 123 -14.18 -11.11 -10.82
N GLY A 124 -13.00 -11.22 -10.18
CA GLY A 124 -12.16 -12.41 -10.26
C GLY A 124 -12.76 -13.64 -9.59
N LEU A 125 -13.61 -13.43 -8.58
CA LEU A 125 -14.32 -14.47 -7.84
C LEU A 125 -15.76 -14.68 -8.35
N ALA A 126 -16.28 -13.79 -9.18
CA ALA A 126 -17.63 -13.89 -9.71
C ALA A 126 -17.89 -15.28 -10.33
N LYS A 127 -19.05 -15.85 -10.00
CA LYS A 127 -19.48 -17.19 -10.46
C LYS A 127 -18.64 -18.37 -9.92
N LYS A 128 -17.71 -18.14 -8.99
CA LYS A 128 -16.94 -19.21 -8.33
C LYS A 128 -17.54 -19.50 -6.96
N LYS A 129 -17.63 -20.80 -6.62
CA LYS A 129 -17.98 -21.19 -5.24
C LYS A 129 -16.82 -20.78 -4.31
N LEU A 130 -17.15 -20.13 -3.21
CA LEU A 130 -16.19 -19.83 -2.17
C LEU A 130 -15.70 -21.13 -1.56
N ARG A 131 -14.38 -21.29 -1.49
CA ARG A 131 -13.70 -22.45 -0.90
C ARG A 131 -12.99 -22.02 0.37
N TRP A 132 -12.51 -22.96 1.17
CA TRP A 132 -11.81 -22.74 2.43
C TRP A 132 -10.68 -21.69 2.31
N HIS A 133 -9.88 -21.74 1.24
CA HIS A 133 -8.76 -20.81 1.04
C HIS A 133 -9.18 -19.34 0.88
N HIS A 134 -10.41 -19.05 0.40
CA HIS A 134 -10.92 -17.68 0.37
C HIS A 134 -11.16 -17.16 1.79
N TRP A 135 -11.74 -18.01 2.64
CA TRP A 135 -11.97 -17.69 4.06
C TRP A 135 -10.67 -17.56 4.83
N THR A 136 -9.68 -18.40 4.55
CA THR A 136 -8.34 -18.33 5.15
C THR A 136 -7.67 -16.99 4.82
N LEU A 137 -7.67 -16.54 3.56
CA LEU A 137 -7.08 -15.26 3.20
C LEU A 137 -7.81 -14.07 3.82
N LEU A 138 -9.15 -14.14 3.92
CA LEU A 138 -9.94 -13.13 4.62
C LEU A 138 -9.57 -13.09 6.11
N PHE A 139 -9.51 -14.24 6.76
CA PHE A 139 -9.14 -14.34 8.16
C PHE A 139 -7.73 -13.81 8.44
N LEU A 140 -6.75 -14.17 7.60
CA LEU A 140 -5.39 -13.62 7.68
C LEU A 140 -5.37 -12.10 7.52
N SER A 141 -6.15 -11.55 6.57
CA SER A 141 -6.29 -10.10 6.42
C SER A 141 -6.80 -9.45 7.72
N ILE A 142 -7.82 -10.05 8.35
CA ILE A 142 -8.38 -9.54 9.60
C ILE A 142 -7.32 -9.58 10.71
N LEU A 143 -6.60 -10.67 10.88
CA LEU A 143 -5.56 -10.82 11.90
C LEU A 143 -4.43 -9.80 11.73
N VAL A 144 -3.94 -9.62 10.50
CA VAL A 144 -2.86 -8.67 10.22
C VAL A 144 -3.32 -7.24 10.48
N ASN A 145 -4.52 -6.86 10.05
CA ASN A 145 -5.02 -5.51 10.29
C ASN A 145 -5.35 -5.29 11.78
N LEU A 146 -5.84 -6.30 12.50
CA LEU A 146 -6.01 -6.23 13.95
C LEU A 146 -4.66 -6.00 14.65
N TRP A 147 -3.60 -6.69 14.22
CA TRP A 147 -2.25 -6.42 14.71
C TRP A 147 -1.86 -4.95 14.47
N GLY A 148 -2.16 -4.38 13.31
CA GLY A 148 -1.88 -2.98 13.01
C GLY A 148 -2.63 -2.01 13.93
N VAL A 149 -3.91 -2.27 14.19
CA VAL A 149 -4.71 -1.47 15.12
C VAL A 149 -4.13 -1.54 16.54
N LEU A 150 -3.79 -2.74 17.02
CA LEU A 150 -3.19 -2.92 18.34
C LEU A 150 -1.80 -2.25 18.42
N TRP A 151 -1.00 -2.37 17.35
CA TRP A 151 0.31 -1.75 17.24
C TRP A 151 0.24 -0.23 17.43
N ILE A 152 -0.65 0.44 16.73
CA ILE A 152 -0.76 1.90 16.74
C ILE A 152 -1.50 2.39 18.00
N HIS A 153 -2.69 1.85 18.27
CA HIS A 153 -3.58 2.43 19.27
C HIS A 153 -3.37 1.89 20.68
N LYS A 154 -3.12 0.57 20.84
CA LYS A 154 -3.03 -0.02 22.18
C LYS A 154 -1.63 0.03 22.74
N PHE A 155 -0.63 -0.27 21.92
CA PHE A 155 0.74 -0.37 22.39
C PHE A 155 1.56 0.90 22.16
N GLY A 156 1.09 1.81 21.30
CA GLY A 156 1.79 3.07 21.04
C GLY A 156 3.22 2.87 20.53
N TRP A 157 3.50 1.74 19.85
CA TRP A 157 4.84 1.37 19.43
C TRP A 157 5.34 2.13 18.20
N VAL A 158 4.50 2.98 17.65
CA VAL A 158 4.88 3.93 16.61
C VAL A 158 5.23 5.23 17.31
N SER A 159 6.52 5.47 17.51
CA SER A 159 7.02 6.80 17.88
C SER A 159 7.06 7.67 16.62
N PHE A 160 6.40 8.79 16.67
CA PHE A 160 6.48 9.83 15.67
C PHE A 160 7.67 10.73 15.94
#